data_8d6a9caf663b2a62775724b5d823272b
#
_entry.id   8d6a9caf663b2a62775724b5d823272b
#
_cell.length_a   1.000
_cell.length_b   1.000
_cell.length_c   1.000
_cell.angle_alpha   90.00
_cell.angle_beta   90.00
_cell.angle_gamma   90.00
#
_symmetry.space_group_name_H-M   'P 1'
#
loop_
_entity.id
_entity.type
_entity.pdbx_description
1 polymer ?
#
loop_
_entity_poly.entity_id
_entity_poly.type
_entity_poly.pdbx_seq_one_letter_code
_entity_poly.pdbx_strand_id
1 'polypeptide(L)'
;KELNEKEKAVKKLSLEIENVLGSYEEETAQIYKGYKGIKVAFEKIFEEVKGKSYSFFSLDDNEFGEGSVRFFQQISVKRGEMGVTAKGIANLRTKKQFLKIMGHIPSYDVRFSKLNLPSSVTFTKKRVLITLWEGSPIGFEIVSERVAKKYQELFDEIWNQSPK
;
A
#
# COMPACT_ATOMS: atom_id res chain seq x y z
N LYS A 1 46.35 28.74 5.72
CA LYS A 1 45.26 29.39 4.96
C LYS A 1 44.64 28.45 3.91
N GLU A 2 45.45 27.83 3.09
CA GLU A 2 45.01 26.93 2.00
C GLU A 2 44.33 25.65 2.51
N LEU A 3 44.83 25.04 3.61
CA LEU A 3 44.25 23.87 4.24
C LEU A 3 42.84 24.15 4.83
N ASN A 4 42.69 25.34 5.40
CA ASN A 4 41.44 25.76 6.05
C ASN A 4 40.30 26.02 5.02
N GLU A 5 40.64 26.49 3.82
CA GLU A 5 39.71 26.71 2.72
C GLU A 5 39.26 25.36 2.12
N LYS A 6 40.19 24.40 1.97
CA LYS A 6 39.89 23.04 1.52
C LYS A 6 39.02 22.29 2.52
N GLU A 7 39.24 22.40 3.82
CA GLU A 7 38.40 21.82 4.86
C GLU A 7 36.99 22.39 4.85
N LYS A 8 36.85 23.69 4.66
CA LYS A 8 35.54 24.34 4.53
C LYS A 8 34.77 23.87 3.29
N ALA A 9 35.47 23.73 2.17
CA ALA A 9 34.90 23.24 0.92
C ALA A 9 34.40 21.79 1.06
N VAL A 10 35.19 20.92 1.71
CA VAL A 10 34.85 19.53 1.98
C VAL A 10 33.63 19.43 2.90
N LYS A 11 33.60 20.24 3.98
CA LYS A 11 32.43 20.26 4.88
C LYS A 11 31.16 20.73 4.18
N LYS A 12 31.24 21.75 3.34
CA LYS A 12 30.12 22.25 2.56
C LYS A 12 29.59 21.17 1.59
N LEU A 13 30.49 20.50 0.88
CA LEU A 13 30.14 19.42 -0.04
C LEU A 13 29.52 18.23 0.70
N SER A 14 30.03 17.85 1.85
CA SER A 14 29.46 16.79 2.69
C SER A 14 28.03 17.12 3.11
N LEU A 15 27.75 18.35 3.54
CA LEU A 15 26.41 18.80 3.91
C LEU A 15 25.45 18.79 2.71
N GLU A 16 25.91 19.21 1.54
CA GLU A 16 25.11 19.16 0.32
C GLU A 16 24.77 17.71 -0.07
N ILE A 17 25.74 16.80 0.02
CA ILE A 17 25.55 15.37 -0.24
C ILE A 17 24.58 14.76 0.79
N GLU A 18 24.73 15.05 2.08
CA GLU A 18 23.83 14.57 3.13
C GLU A 18 22.39 15.06 2.91
N ASN A 19 22.20 16.32 2.54
CA ASN A 19 20.88 16.86 2.24
C ASN A 19 20.24 16.19 1.01
N VAL A 20 21.02 15.92 -0.04
CA VAL A 20 20.54 15.21 -1.22
C VAL A 20 20.23 13.76 -0.89
N LEU A 21 21.11 13.05 -0.18
CA LEU A 21 20.88 11.67 0.25
C LEU A 21 19.69 11.57 1.23
N GLY A 22 19.55 12.49 2.19
CA GLY A 22 18.43 12.54 3.12
C GLY A 22 17.09 12.69 2.40
N SER A 23 17.00 13.50 1.36
CA SER A 23 15.80 13.62 0.55
C SER A 23 15.50 12.37 -0.29
N TYR A 24 16.53 11.59 -0.66
CA TYR A 24 16.36 10.29 -1.34
C TYR A 24 16.06 9.13 -0.38
N GLU A 25 16.59 9.15 0.85
CA GLU A 25 16.32 8.12 1.89
C GLU A 25 14.88 8.14 2.37
N GLU A 26 14.19 9.29 2.33
CA GLU A 26 12.77 9.40 2.67
C GLU A 26 11.84 8.75 1.64
N GLU A 27 12.30 8.59 0.40
CA GLU A 27 11.50 8.02 -0.68
C GLU A 27 12.24 6.84 -1.31
N THR A 28 11.62 5.66 -1.25
CA THR A 28 12.17 4.41 -1.80
C THR A 28 11.15 3.67 -2.63
N ALA A 29 11.64 2.80 -3.50
CA ALA A 29 10.81 1.86 -4.24
C ALA A 29 11.44 0.47 -4.16
N GLN A 30 10.60 -0.55 -3.97
CA GLN A 30 11.03 -1.92 -3.84
C GLN A 30 10.04 -2.88 -4.54
N ILE A 31 10.58 -3.93 -5.15
CA ILE A 31 9.80 -4.98 -5.79
C ILE A 31 9.81 -6.23 -4.91
N TYR A 32 8.63 -6.80 -4.71
CA TYR A 32 8.42 -8.07 -4.00
C TYR A 32 7.91 -9.11 -4.99
N LYS A 33 8.56 -10.27 -5.06
CA LYS A 33 8.19 -11.35 -5.98
C LYS A 33 7.54 -12.51 -5.24
N GLY A 34 6.47 -13.02 -5.82
CA GLY A 34 5.75 -14.18 -5.32
C GLY A 34 4.92 -13.90 -4.06
N TYR A 35 4.14 -14.88 -3.65
CA TYR A 35 3.28 -14.78 -2.47
C TYR A 35 4.07 -14.49 -1.19
N LYS A 36 5.23 -15.10 -1.02
CA LYS A 36 6.10 -14.86 0.14
C LYS A 36 6.61 -13.43 0.19
N GLY A 37 7.03 -12.89 -0.95
CA GLY A 37 7.49 -11.51 -1.04
C GLY A 37 6.37 -10.50 -0.73
N ILE A 38 5.20 -10.67 -1.32
CA ILE A 38 4.04 -9.80 -1.08
C ILE A 38 3.60 -9.89 0.38
N LYS A 39 3.66 -11.08 0.99
CA LYS A 39 3.38 -11.25 2.42
C LYS A 39 4.29 -10.37 3.30
N VAL A 40 5.58 -10.31 3.00
CA VAL A 40 6.54 -9.44 3.70
C VAL A 40 6.13 -7.97 3.58
N ALA A 41 5.70 -7.53 2.39
CA ALA A 41 5.24 -6.17 2.18
C ALA A 41 3.98 -5.84 3.03
N PHE A 42 3.01 -6.74 3.08
CA PHE A 42 1.83 -6.57 3.93
C PHE A 42 2.16 -6.57 5.42
N GLU A 43 3.09 -7.41 5.86
CA GLU A 43 3.54 -7.44 7.25
C GLU A 43 4.15 -6.09 7.68
N LYS A 44 4.90 -5.44 6.81
CA LYS A 44 5.41 -4.08 7.04
C LYS A 44 4.27 -3.06 7.18
N ILE A 45 3.25 -3.17 6.34
CA ILE A 45 2.04 -2.32 6.44
C ILE A 45 1.35 -2.54 7.79
N PHE A 46 1.14 -3.78 8.20
CA PHE A 46 0.47 -4.09 9.46
C PHE A 46 1.24 -3.58 10.68
N GLU A 47 2.56 -3.70 10.68
CA GLU A 47 3.40 -3.14 11.74
C GLU A 47 3.29 -1.60 11.80
N GLU A 48 3.29 -0.94 10.64
CA GLU A 48 3.16 0.52 10.57
C GLU A 48 1.83 1.01 11.14
N VAL A 49 0.74 0.29 10.88
CA VAL A 49 -0.63 0.70 11.26
C VAL A 49 -1.23 -0.15 12.38
N LYS A 50 -0.41 -0.81 13.18
CA LYS A 50 -0.86 -1.67 14.29
C LYS A 50 -1.87 -0.94 15.19
N GLY A 51 -3.02 -1.57 15.44
CA GLY A 51 -4.13 -0.98 16.19
C GLY A 51 -4.86 0.16 15.47
N LYS A 52 -4.57 0.38 14.19
CA LYS A 52 -5.17 1.42 13.33
C LYS A 52 -5.74 0.81 12.05
N SER A 53 -5.74 1.56 10.98
CA SER A 53 -6.27 1.12 9.68
C SER A 53 -5.36 1.48 8.51
N TYR A 54 -5.49 0.71 7.44
CA TYR A 54 -4.99 1.08 6.12
C TYR A 54 -6.14 1.19 5.13
N SER A 55 -5.88 1.76 3.98
CA SER A 55 -6.87 1.89 2.90
C SER A 55 -6.47 1.05 1.68
N PHE A 56 -7.46 0.62 0.90
CA PHE A 56 -7.20 -0.15 -0.30
C PHE A 56 -8.26 0.07 -1.40
N PHE A 57 -7.82 -0.11 -2.64
CA PHE A 57 -8.68 -0.41 -3.77
C PHE A 57 -8.61 -1.91 -4.04
N SER A 58 -9.76 -2.54 -4.13
CA SER A 58 -9.86 -3.99 -4.21
C SER A 58 -9.39 -4.57 -5.55
N LEU A 59 -9.27 -5.88 -5.59
CA LEU A 59 -9.03 -6.67 -6.79
C LEU A 59 -10.10 -6.40 -7.85
N ASP A 60 -9.72 -6.44 -9.12
CA ASP A 60 -10.67 -6.49 -10.23
C ASP A 60 -11.05 -7.94 -10.55
N ASP A 61 -12.07 -8.14 -11.39
CA ASP A 61 -12.65 -9.46 -11.68
C ASP A 61 -11.62 -10.52 -12.09
N ASN A 62 -10.68 -10.14 -12.94
CA ASN A 62 -9.64 -11.02 -13.45
C ASN A 62 -8.53 -11.32 -12.42
N GLU A 63 -8.50 -10.60 -11.31
CA GLU A 63 -7.51 -10.78 -10.25
C GLU A 63 -8.00 -11.72 -9.12
N PHE A 64 -9.30 -12.01 -9.07
CA PHE A 64 -9.87 -12.99 -8.16
C PHE A 64 -9.61 -14.41 -8.66
N GLY A 65 -8.52 -15.00 -8.18
CA GLY A 65 -8.15 -16.38 -8.44
C GLY A 65 -7.98 -17.15 -7.14
N GLU A 66 -7.76 -18.45 -7.23
CA GLU A 66 -7.58 -19.32 -6.07
C GLU A 66 -6.39 -18.85 -5.19
N GLY A 67 -5.29 -18.45 -5.83
CA GLY A 67 -4.08 -18.00 -5.13
C GLY A 67 -4.27 -16.67 -4.40
N SER A 68 -4.83 -15.67 -5.06
CA SER A 68 -5.08 -14.36 -4.44
C SER A 68 -6.10 -14.44 -3.32
N VAL A 69 -7.18 -15.19 -3.52
CA VAL A 69 -8.22 -15.39 -2.51
C VAL A 69 -7.64 -16.07 -1.26
N ARG A 70 -6.89 -17.16 -1.43
CA ARG A 70 -6.21 -17.87 -0.34
C ARG A 70 -5.25 -16.95 0.41
N PHE A 71 -4.48 -16.16 -0.34
CA PHE A 71 -3.54 -15.19 0.24
C PHE A 71 -4.26 -14.20 1.16
N PHE A 72 -5.31 -13.55 0.68
CA PHE A 72 -6.04 -12.57 1.49
C PHE A 72 -6.79 -13.19 2.67
N GLN A 73 -7.32 -14.40 2.54
CA GLN A 73 -7.91 -15.11 3.66
C GLN A 73 -6.88 -15.39 4.76
N GLN A 74 -5.68 -15.82 4.41
CA GLN A 74 -4.61 -16.11 5.36
C GLN A 74 -4.07 -14.83 6.02
N ILE A 75 -3.79 -13.80 5.23
CA ILE A 75 -3.21 -12.56 5.77
C ILE A 75 -4.19 -11.78 6.64
N SER A 76 -5.49 -11.95 6.40
CA SER A 76 -6.54 -11.33 7.22
C SER A 76 -6.58 -11.84 8.65
N VAL A 77 -6.17 -13.08 8.89
CA VAL A 77 -6.02 -13.62 10.25
C VAL A 77 -4.94 -12.84 11.00
N LYS A 78 -3.77 -12.71 10.42
CA LYS A 78 -2.66 -11.96 11.01
C LYS A 78 -3.01 -10.48 11.22
N ARG A 79 -3.68 -9.88 10.25
CA ARG A 79 -4.18 -8.52 10.35
C ARG A 79 -5.09 -8.33 11.56
N GLY A 80 -6.03 -9.26 11.76
CA GLY A 80 -6.95 -9.24 12.90
C GLY A 80 -6.24 -9.37 14.24
N GLU A 81 -5.24 -10.27 14.34
CA GLU A 81 -4.42 -10.45 15.54
C GLU A 81 -3.66 -9.17 15.93
N MET A 82 -3.29 -8.35 14.96
CA MET A 82 -2.62 -7.08 15.18
C MET A 82 -3.58 -5.90 15.42
N GLY A 83 -4.88 -6.13 15.45
CA GLY A 83 -5.89 -5.10 15.63
C GLY A 83 -5.96 -4.09 14.48
N VAL A 84 -5.56 -4.50 13.28
CA VAL A 84 -5.57 -3.65 12.10
C VAL A 84 -6.89 -3.81 11.33
N THR A 85 -7.57 -2.71 11.04
CA THR A 85 -8.76 -2.69 10.19
C THR A 85 -8.41 -2.27 8.76
N ALA A 86 -9.23 -2.69 7.81
CA ALA A 86 -9.04 -2.37 6.41
C ALA A 86 -10.25 -1.59 5.88
N LYS A 87 -9.99 -0.43 5.30
CA LYS A 87 -10.99 0.44 4.68
C LYS A 87 -10.81 0.43 3.17
N GLY A 88 -11.81 -0.04 2.44
CA GLY A 88 -11.64 -0.29 1.02
C GLY A 88 -12.75 0.20 0.13
N ILE A 89 -12.40 0.39 -1.14
CA ILE A 89 -13.35 0.62 -2.23
C ILE A 89 -13.20 -0.49 -3.25
N ALA A 90 -14.30 -1.15 -3.57
CA ALA A 90 -14.35 -2.17 -4.60
C ALA A 90 -15.25 -1.72 -5.77
N ASN A 91 -15.01 -2.25 -6.96
CA ASN A 91 -15.91 -1.99 -8.07
C ASN A 91 -17.24 -2.68 -7.83
N LEU A 92 -18.34 -2.00 -8.15
CA LEU A 92 -19.70 -2.52 -7.94
C LEU A 92 -19.94 -3.86 -8.67
N ARG A 93 -19.32 -4.05 -9.84
CA ARG A 93 -19.42 -5.33 -10.58
C ARG A 93 -18.86 -6.52 -9.82
N THR A 94 -17.87 -6.30 -8.93
CA THR A 94 -17.24 -7.35 -8.11
C THR A 94 -17.95 -7.58 -6.77
N LYS A 95 -18.99 -6.81 -6.45
CA LYS A 95 -19.64 -6.82 -5.13
C LYS A 95 -20.06 -8.22 -4.68
N LYS A 96 -20.75 -8.95 -5.54
CA LYS A 96 -21.23 -10.31 -5.23
C LYS A 96 -20.07 -11.26 -4.90
N GLN A 97 -19.02 -11.22 -5.70
CA GLN A 97 -17.83 -12.04 -5.53
C GLN A 97 -17.05 -11.64 -4.27
N PHE A 98 -16.86 -10.34 -4.07
CA PHE A 98 -16.18 -9.81 -2.88
C PHE A 98 -16.91 -10.26 -1.60
N LEU A 99 -18.19 -10.05 -1.51
CA LEU A 99 -19.00 -10.41 -0.32
C LEU A 99 -19.00 -11.91 -0.07
N LYS A 100 -19.03 -12.74 -1.11
CA LYS A 100 -18.96 -14.20 -0.97
C LYS A 100 -17.63 -14.65 -0.37
N ILE A 101 -16.53 -14.03 -0.75
CA ILE A 101 -15.18 -14.44 -0.38
C ILE A 101 -14.73 -13.76 0.92
N MET A 102 -14.98 -12.47 1.04
CA MET A 102 -14.43 -11.61 2.09
C MET A 102 -15.47 -11.12 3.11
N GLY A 103 -16.75 -11.26 2.80
CA GLY A 103 -17.84 -10.69 3.61
C GLY A 103 -17.97 -11.26 5.03
N HIS A 104 -17.41 -12.45 5.28
CA HIS A 104 -17.38 -13.09 6.60
C HIS A 104 -16.13 -12.76 7.41
N ILE A 105 -15.16 -12.08 6.81
CA ILE A 105 -13.92 -11.69 7.47
C ILE A 105 -14.16 -10.38 8.22
N PRO A 106 -13.94 -10.33 9.54
CA PRO A 106 -14.17 -9.13 10.32
C PRO A 106 -13.15 -8.02 9.99
N SER A 107 -13.51 -6.80 10.38
CA SER A 107 -12.62 -5.63 10.28
C SER A 107 -12.33 -5.16 8.85
N TYR A 108 -13.24 -5.43 7.92
CA TYR A 108 -13.33 -4.75 6.62
C TYR A 108 -14.48 -3.74 6.63
N ASP A 109 -14.17 -2.48 6.28
CA ASP A 109 -15.17 -1.46 5.96
C ASP A 109 -15.04 -1.15 4.47
N VAL A 110 -16.00 -1.62 3.68
CA VAL A 110 -15.92 -1.56 2.21
C VAL A 110 -17.12 -0.87 1.62
N ARG A 111 -16.87 0.05 0.70
CA ARG A 111 -17.86 0.67 -0.17
C ARG A 111 -17.68 0.24 -1.62
N PHE A 112 -18.73 0.39 -2.41
CA PHE A 112 -18.73 -0.05 -3.81
C PHE A 112 -18.95 1.15 -4.74
N SER A 113 -18.17 1.22 -5.81
CA SER A 113 -18.19 2.30 -6.78
C SER A 113 -18.38 1.78 -8.21
N LYS A 114 -19.09 2.58 -9.03
CA LYS A 114 -19.21 2.34 -10.49
C LYS A 114 -18.05 2.92 -11.29
N LEU A 115 -17.19 3.69 -10.65
CA LEU A 115 -16.06 4.32 -11.31
C LEU A 115 -14.98 3.31 -11.66
N ASN A 116 -14.16 3.64 -12.64
CA ASN A 116 -12.92 2.91 -12.87
C ASN A 116 -11.95 3.21 -11.74
N LEU A 117 -11.59 2.15 -11.01
CA LEU A 117 -10.70 2.23 -9.86
C LEU A 117 -9.32 1.70 -10.24
N PRO A 118 -8.24 2.26 -9.65
CA PRO A 118 -6.99 1.52 -9.62
C PRO A 118 -7.22 0.22 -8.86
N SER A 119 -6.89 -0.91 -9.46
CA SER A 119 -7.09 -2.21 -8.82
C SER A 119 -5.87 -2.63 -8.03
N SER A 120 -6.09 -3.40 -6.96
CA SER A 120 -5.04 -4.00 -6.15
C SER A 120 -4.02 -2.99 -5.61
N VAL A 121 -4.47 -1.90 -5.06
CA VAL A 121 -3.62 -0.90 -4.41
C VAL A 121 -3.94 -0.84 -2.93
N THR A 122 -2.93 -1.03 -2.10
CA THR A 122 -3.01 -0.89 -0.64
C THR A 122 -2.11 0.25 -0.20
N PHE A 123 -2.59 1.14 0.65
CA PHE A 123 -1.78 2.28 1.05
C PHE A 123 -2.04 2.74 2.49
N THR A 124 -1.03 3.37 3.05
CA THR A 124 -1.01 4.06 4.33
C THR A 124 -0.66 5.53 4.12
N LYS A 125 -0.41 6.29 5.17
CA LYS A 125 0.10 7.67 5.05
C LYS A 125 1.51 7.74 4.47
N LYS A 126 2.29 6.66 4.54
CA LYS A 126 3.72 6.64 4.22
C LYS A 126 4.07 5.84 2.99
N ARG A 127 3.22 4.88 2.60
CA ARG A 127 3.54 3.94 1.52
C ARG A 127 2.36 3.54 0.68
N VAL A 128 2.66 3.11 -0.53
CA VAL A 128 1.70 2.54 -1.48
C VAL A 128 2.25 1.20 -1.96
N LEU A 129 1.44 0.15 -1.90
CA LEU A 129 1.75 -1.16 -2.42
C LEU A 129 0.78 -1.49 -3.57
N ILE A 130 1.31 -1.61 -4.77
CA ILE A 130 0.58 -2.03 -5.96
C ILE A 130 0.87 -3.49 -6.20
N THR A 131 -0.15 -4.33 -6.30
CA THR A 131 0.02 -5.77 -6.51
C THR A 131 -0.61 -6.22 -7.82
N LEU A 132 0.07 -7.11 -8.52
CA LEU A 132 -0.43 -7.79 -9.71
C LEU A 132 -0.54 -9.28 -9.39
N TRP A 133 -1.71 -9.86 -9.62
CA TRP A 133 -2.02 -11.22 -9.21
C TRP A 133 -2.10 -12.22 -10.36
N GLU A 134 -2.12 -11.74 -11.59
CA GLU A 134 -2.10 -12.58 -12.77
C GLU A 134 -0.73 -13.25 -12.95
N GLY A 135 -0.72 -14.56 -13.20
CA GLY A 135 0.52 -15.33 -13.32
C GLY A 135 1.29 -15.42 -12.00
N SER A 136 2.58 -15.14 -12.02
CA SER A 136 3.40 -15.06 -10.81
C SER A 136 3.15 -13.72 -10.12
N PRO A 137 2.62 -13.68 -8.89
CA PRO A 137 2.28 -12.44 -8.25
C PRO A 137 3.52 -11.57 -7.96
N ILE A 138 3.35 -10.27 -8.11
CA ILE A 138 4.40 -9.28 -7.89
C ILE A 138 3.83 -8.06 -7.19
N GLY A 139 4.60 -7.45 -6.29
CA GLY A 139 4.26 -6.22 -5.59
C GLY A 139 5.29 -5.13 -5.81
N PHE A 140 4.81 -3.91 -5.99
CA PHE A 140 5.62 -2.70 -6.10
C PHE A 140 5.31 -1.80 -4.91
N GLU A 141 6.26 -1.66 -4.01
CA GLU A 141 6.14 -0.78 -2.84
C GLU A 141 6.84 0.55 -3.12
N ILE A 142 6.12 1.62 -2.90
CA ILE A 142 6.65 2.98 -2.93
C ILE A 142 6.51 3.54 -1.52
N VAL A 143 7.63 3.84 -0.88
CA VAL A 143 7.65 4.54 0.41
C VAL A 143 7.81 6.02 0.12
N SER A 144 6.72 6.75 0.18
CA SER A 144 6.67 8.19 -0.11
C SER A 144 5.35 8.77 0.41
N GLU A 145 5.43 9.71 1.33
CA GLU A 145 4.26 10.43 1.85
C GLU A 145 3.57 11.25 0.74
N ARG A 146 4.33 11.81 -0.17
CA ARG A 146 3.80 12.58 -1.31
C ARG A 146 2.96 11.73 -2.25
N VAL A 147 3.43 10.53 -2.58
CA VAL A 147 2.70 9.57 -3.42
C VAL A 147 1.48 9.03 -2.66
N ALA A 148 1.66 8.62 -1.41
CA ALA A 148 0.57 8.12 -0.57
C ALA A 148 -0.57 9.13 -0.42
N LYS A 149 -0.25 10.40 -0.26
CA LYS A 149 -1.23 11.49 -0.19
C LYS A 149 -2.11 11.59 -1.42
N LYS A 150 -1.55 11.40 -2.62
CA LYS A 150 -2.33 11.39 -3.87
C LYS A 150 -3.35 10.26 -3.91
N TYR A 151 -2.98 9.06 -3.46
CA TYR A 151 -3.91 7.93 -3.35
C TYR A 151 -4.98 8.18 -2.29
N GLN A 152 -4.62 8.79 -1.16
CA GLN A 152 -5.58 9.12 -0.11
C GLN A 152 -6.60 10.16 -0.59
N GLU A 153 -6.17 11.20 -1.31
CA GLU A 153 -7.07 12.22 -1.88
C GLU A 153 -8.06 11.60 -2.87
N LEU A 154 -7.58 10.75 -3.78
CA LEU A 154 -8.43 10.00 -4.71
C LEU A 154 -9.41 9.09 -3.98
N PHE A 155 -8.92 8.36 -2.97
CA PHE A 155 -9.74 7.47 -2.17
C PHE A 155 -10.86 8.22 -1.45
N ASP A 156 -10.55 9.32 -0.79
CA ASP A 156 -11.52 10.11 -0.03
C ASP A 156 -12.61 10.69 -0.94
N GLU A 157 -12.26 11.16 -2.12
CA GLU A 157 -13.21 11.66 -3.11
C GLU A 157 -14.20 10.56 -3.55
N ILE A 158 -13.69 9.39 -3.89
CA ILE A 158 -14.52 8.25 -4.31
C ILE A 158 -15.32 7.69 -3.14
N TRP A 159 -14.72 7.59 -1.97
CA TRP A 159 -15.38 7.10 -0.75
C TRP A 159 -16.62 7.91 -0.40
N ASN A 160 -16.53 9.23 -0.45
CA ASN A 160 -17.64 10.12 -0.11
C ASN A 160 -18.82 10.00 -1.10
N GLN A 161 -18.58 9.54 -2.31
CA GLN A 161 -19.59 9.34 -3.36
C GLN A 161 -20.11 7.90 -3.45
N SER A 162 -19.54 6.98 -2.67
CA SER A 162 -19.82 5.55 -2.81
C SER A 162 -20.71 5.06 -1.68
N PRO A 163 -21.81 4.31 -1.99
CA PRO A 163 -22.65 3.67 -0.98
C PRO A 163 -21.97 2.43 -0.38
N LYS A 164 -22.47 2.02 0.78
CA LYS A 164 -22.11 0.73 1.41
C LYS A 164 -22.70 -0.45 0.66
#